data_3690aa46b4641ca78d4feb812195272f
#
_entry.id   3690aa46b4641ca78d4feb812195272f
#
_cell.length_a   1.000
_cell.length_b   1.000
_cell.length_c   1.000
_cell.angle_alpha   90.00
_cell.angle_beta   90.00
_cell.angle_gamma   90.00
#
_symmetry.space_group_name_H-M   'P 1'
#
loop_
_entity.id
_entity.type
_entity.pdbx_description
1 polymer ?
#
loop_
_entity_poly.entity_id
_entity_poly.type
_entity_poly.pdbx_seq_one_letter_code
_entity_poly.pdbx_strand_id
1 'polypeptide(L)'
;MYLVVGLGNPGKQYEATRHNMGFDTVDRLVEDYNVPQGGVKFNAMYGKTMIGGEKVILMKPLSFMNLSGGPVREMANYFKIDPESELIVIYDDIDLEPGQLRIRKQGSAGGHNGIKDIIRQLGTEKFLRIKVCLLYTSDAADEL
;
A
#
# COMPACT_ATOMS: atom_id res chain seq x y z
N MET A 1 -4.26 15.88 -4.69
CA MET A 1 -3.25 14.83 -4.96
C MET A 1 -3.40 13.73 -3.93
N TYR A 2 -3.35 12.49 -4.38
CA TYR A 2 -3.46 11.33 -3.49
C TYR A 2 -2.15 10.58 -3.41
N LEU A 3 -1.83 10.09 -2.22
CA LEU A 3 -0.73 9.16 -2.02
C LEU A 3 -1.32 7.80 -1.73
N VAL A 4 -1.07 6.84 -2.62
CA VAL A 4 -1.57 5.47 -2.50
C VAL A 4 -0.39 4.56 -2.18
N VAL A 5 -0.44 3.93 -1.03
CA VAL A 5 0.65 3.11 -0.49
C VAL A 5 0.22 1.65 -0.47
N GLY A 6 1.00 0.81 -1.10
CA GLY A 6 0.84 -0.64 -0.95
C GLY A 6 1.89 -1.18 0.00
N LEU A 7 1.48 -1.89 1.02
CA LEU A 7 2.39 -2.45 2.02
C LEU A 7 2.81 -3.87 1.66
N GLY A 8 4.05 -4.20 1.99
CA GLY A 8 4.60 -5.51 1.78
C GLY A 8 6.04 -5.58 2.27
N ASN A 9 6.65 -6.75 2.09
CA ASN A 9 8.07 -6.95 2.35
C ASN A 9 8.80 -7.15 1.03
N PRO A 10 9.90 -6.42 0.79
CA PRO A 10 10.67 -6.62 -0.44
C PRO A 10 11.42 -7.96 -0.39
N GLY A 11 11.62 -8.56 -1.55
CA GLY A 11 12.37 -9.79 -1.69
C GLY A 11 11.53 -10.93 -2.25
N LYS A 12 12.19 -11.82 -2.98
CA LYS A 12 11.50 -12.91 -3.67
C LYS A 12 10.78 -13.85 -2.72
N GLN A 13 11.30 -14.05 -1.51
CA GLN A 13 10.69 -14.95 -0.54
C GLN A 13 9.32 -14.47 -0.07
N TYR A 14 8.99 -13.21 -0.30
CA TYR A 14 7.69 -12.67 0.09
C TYR A 14 6.72 -12.50 -1.07
N GLU A 15 7.17 -12.72 -2.29
CA GLU A 15 6.31 -12.59 -3.46
C GLU A 15 5.15 -13.59 -3.38
N ALA A 16 3.96 -13.13 -3.77
CA ALA A 16 2.73 -13.93 -3.78
C ALA A 16 2.31 -14.42 -2.39
N THR A 17 2.85 -13.84 -1.31
CA THR A 17 2.36 -14.10 0.04
C THR A 17 1.26 -13.11 0.40
N ARG A 18 0.47 -13.44 1.43
CA ARG A 18 -0.59 -12.54 1.89
C ARG A 18 -0.07 -11.19 2.35
N HIS A 19 1.15 -11.16 2.91
CA HIS A 19 1.75 -9.91 3.37
C HIS A 19 2.19 -8.99 2.24
N ASN A 20 2.14 -9.47 1.00
CA ASN A 20 2.49 -8.66 -0.16
C ASN A 20 1.30 -8.27 -1.02
N MET A 21 0.09 -8.48 -0.53
CA MET A 21 -1.11 -8.10 -1.30
C MET A 21 -1.20 -6.59 -1.56
N GLY A 22 -0.69 -5.78 -0.64
CA GLY A 22 -0.61 -4.34 -0.89
C GLY A 22 0.34 -4.02 -2.03
N PHE A 23 1.52 -4.65 -2.05
CA PHE A 23 2.48 -4.51 -3.15
C PHE A 23 1.85 -4.94 -4.47
N ASP A 24 1.21 -6.09 -4.47
CA ASP A 24 0.60 -6.64 -5.68
C ASP A 24 -0.50 -5.74 -6.21
N THR A 25 -1.27 -5.13 -5.32
CA THR A 25 -2.32 -4.19 -5.71
C THR A 25 -1.73 -2.96 -6.39
N VAL A 26 -0.67 -2.39 -5.82
CA VAL A 26 0.01 -1.25 -6.44
C VAL A 26 0.63 -1.63 -7.77
N ASP A 27 1.26 -2.81 -7.84
CA ASP A 27 1.83 -3.29 -9.11
C ASP A 27 0.75 -3.42 -10.18
N ARG A 28 -0.42 -3.89 -9.80
CA ARG A 28 -1.55 -4.00 -10.73
C ARG A 28 -2.02 -2.64 -11.21
N LEU A 29 -2.06 -1.66 -10.32
CA LEU A 29 -2.42 -0.29 -10.70
C LEU A 29 -1.38 0.31 -11.64
N VAL A 30 -0.10 0.08 -11.36
CA VAL A 30 0.99 0.53 -12.24
C VAL A 30 0.80 -0.05 -13.65
N GLU A 31 0.47 -1.32 -13.73
CA GLU A 31 0.25 -1.98 -15.01
C GLU A 31 -1.00 -1.45 -15.72
N ASP A 32 -2.12 -1.38 -14.99
CA ASP A 32 -3.40 -0.97 -15.57
C ASP A 32 -3.41 0.46 -16.08
N TYR A 33 -2.69 1.36 -15.42
CA TYR A 33 -2.63 2.77 -15.78
C TYR A 33 -1.34 3.15 -16.52
N ASN A 34 -0.52 2.17 -16.88
CA ASN A 34 0.75 2.39 -17.59
C ASN A 34 1.60 3.46 -16.91
N VAL A 35 1.77 3.34 -15.60
CA VAL A 35 2.49 4.34 -14.81
C VAL A 35 3.99 4.26 -15.12
N PRO A 36 4.62 5.37 -15.50
CA PRO A 36 6.06 5.39 -15.71
C PRO A 36 6.80 5.08 -14.41
N GLN A 37 7.91 4.36 -14.51
CA GLN A 37 8.74 4.12 -13.34
C GLN A 37 9.33 5.43 -12.85
N GLY A 38 8.97 5.80 -11.63
CA GLY A 38 9.46 7.04 -11.02
C GLY A 38 10.78 6.88 -10.29
N GLY A 39 11.21 5.65 -10.04
CA GLY A 39 12.45 5.37 -9.33
C GLY A 39 12.24 5.09 -7.85
N VAL A 40 13.29 5.33 -7.09
CA VAL A 40 13.29 5.11 -5.64
C VAL A 40 13.55 6.42 -4.94
N LYS A 41 12.70 6.74 -3.95
CA LYS A 41 12.83 7.93 -3.12
C LYS A 41 12.37 7.57 -1.71
N PHE A 42 13.11 8.02 -0.70
CA PHE A 42 12.77 7.76 0.72
C PHE A 42 12.60 6.28 1.03
N ASN A 43 13.47 5.45 0.44
CA ASN A 43 13.41 4.00 0.60
C ASN A 43 12.06 3.41 0.18
N ALA A 44 11.52 3.93 -0.92
CA ALA A 44 10.28 3.44 -1.50
C ALA A 44 10.34 3.54 -3.02
N MET A 45 9.77 2.55 -3.69
CA MET A 45 9.52 2.65 -5.13
C MET A 45 8.27 3.51 -5.31
N TYR A 46 8.28 4.38 -6.30
CA TYR A 46 7.13 5.23 -6.54
C TYR A 46 6.97 5.58 -8.02
N GLY A 47 5.77 5.99 -8.38
CA GLY A 47 5.46 6.50 -9.70
C GLY A 47 4.30 7.47 -9.60
N LYS A 48 4.19 8.37 -10.56
CA LYS A 48 3.14 9.38 -10.63
C LYS A 48 2.24 9.13 -11.82
N THR A 49 0.95 9.32 -11.61
CA THR A 49 -0.02 9.16 -12.68
C THR A 49 -1.25 10.03 -12.42
N MET A 50 -2.20 9.95 -13.35
CA MET A 50 -3.53 10.55 -13.19
C MET A 50 -4.55 9.44 -13.18
N ILE A 51 -5.44 9.44 -12.20
CA ILE A 51 -6.54 8.51 -12.13
C ILE A 51 -7.81 9.32 -11.86
N GLY A 52 -8.78 9.20 -12.74
CA GLY A 52 -10.04 9.92 -12.57
C GLY A 52 -9.89 11.43 -12.52
N GLY A 53 -8.89 11.98 -13.22
CA GLY A 53 -8.64 13.41 -13.20
C GLY A 53 -7.84 13.90 -12.01
N GLU A 54 -7.45 13.02 -11.10
CA GLU A 54 -6.68 13.36 -9.91
C GLU A 54 -5.23 12.92 -10.04
N LYS A 55 -4.32 13.72 -9.52
CA LYS A 55 -2.92 13.33 -9.44
C LYS A 55 -2.77 12.28 -8.35
N VAL A 56 -2.10 11.19 -8.69
CA VAL A 56 -1.90 10.07 -7.78
C VAL A 56 -0.43 9.66 -7.77
N ILE A 57 0.10 9.49 -6.57
CA ILE A 57 1.42 8.92 -6.37
C ILE A 57 1.21 7.50 -5.85
N LEU A 58 1.73 6.53 -6.57
CA LEU A 58 1.70 5.13 -6.15
C LEU A 58 3.05 4.80 -5.53
N MET A 59 3.07 4.21 -4.33
CA MET A 59 4.34 3.86 -3.70
C MET A 59 4.31 2.50 -3.03
N LYS A 60 5.48 1.88 -2.98
CA LYS A 60 5.73 0.65 -2.24
C LYS A 60 6.93 0.88 -1.34
N PRO A 61 6.75 0.98 -0.01
CA PRO A 61 7.89 1.08 0.90
C PRO A 61 8.78 -0.16 0.83
N LEU A 62 10.08 0.04 0.81
CA LEU A 62 11.06 -1.05 0.74
C LEU A 62 11.69 -1.36 2.09
N SER A 63 11.19 -0.76 3.14
CA SER A 63 11.77 -0.78 4.49
C SER A 63 11.35 -1.97 5.34
N PHE A 64 10.79 -3.01 4.72
CA PHE A 64 10.11 -4.10 5.41
C PHE A 64 8.87 -3.63 6.18
N MET A 65 7.95 -4.56 6.41
CA MET A 65 6.60 -4.24 6.89
C MET A 65 6.59 -3.43 8.18
N ASN A 66 7.38 -3.82 9.15
CA ASN A 66 7.36 -3.18 10.47
C ASN A 66 7.96 -1.77 10.49
N LEU A 67 8.58 -1.35 9.40
CA LEU A 67 9.18 -0.02 9.28
C LEU A 67 8.56 0.79 8.16
N SER A 68 7.35 0.46 7.75
CA SER A 68 6.67 1.11 6.62
C SER A 68 6.39 2.59 6.84
N GLY A 69 6.30 3.02 8.09
CA GLY A 69 5.89 4.38 8.41
C GLY A 69 6.89 5.46 8.04
N GLY A 70 8.20 5.16 8.13
CA GLY A 70 9.23 6.13 7.77
C GLY A 70 9.11 6.61 6.33
N PRO A 71 9.17 5.70 5.36
CA PRO A 71 8.98 6.08 3.96
C PRO A 71 7.67 6.79 3.67
N VAL A 72 6.57 6.35 4.29
CA VAL A 72 5.27 6.98 4.10
C VAL A 72 5.28 8.41 4.62
N ARG A 73 5.82 8.63 5.82
CA ARG A 73 5.91 9.96 6.40
C ARG A 73 6.74 10.91 5.53
N GLU A 74 7.90 10.44 5.08
CA GLU A 74 8.77 11.26 4.26
C GLU A 74 8.14 11.58 2.92
N MET A 75 7.49 10.62 2.28
CA MET A 75 6.81 10.85 1.01
C MET A 75 5.65 11.82 1.18
N ALA A 76 4.86 11.65 2.24
CA ALA A 76 3.73 12.53 2.53
C ALA A 76 4.20 13.96 2.78
N ASN A 77 5.30 14.14 3.51
CA ASN A 77 5.86 15.47 3.77
C ASN A 77 6.39 16.10 2.48
N TYR A 78 7.08 15.33 1.67
CA TYR A 78 7.66 15.84 0.43
C TYR A 78 6.59 16.36 -0.54
N PHE A 79 5.51 15.63 -0.70
CA PHE A 79 4.42 15.99 -1.60
C PHE A 79 3.30 16.76 -0.91
N LYS A 80 3.48 17.11 0.37
CA LYS A 80 2.51 17.89 1.15
C LYS A 80 1.14 17.21 1.18
N ILE A 81 1.13 15.93 1.45
CA ILE A 81 -0.08 15.13 1.54
C ILE A 81 -0.71 15.30 2.92
N ASP A 82 -2.01 15.57 2.94
CA ASP A 82 -2.78 15.53 4.18
C ASP A 82 -3.25 14.09 4.42
N PRO A 83 -2.76 13.41 5.47
CA PRO A 83 -3.11 12.02 5.69
C PRO A 83 -4.60 11.76 5.78
N GLU A 84 -5.34 12.67 6.39
CA GLU A 84 -6.78 12.47 6.62
C GLU A 84 -7.58 12.44 5.32
N SER A 85 -7.20 13.25 4.34
CA SER A 85 -7.98 13.41 3.11
C SER A 85 -7.30 12.85 1.87
N GLU A 86 -5.98 12.60 1.92
CA GLU A 86 -5.22 12.32 0.71
C GLU A 86 -4.36 11.06 0.78
N LEU A 87 -4.32 10.39 1.93
CA LEU A 87 -3.54 9.17 2.09
C LEU A 87 -4.44 7.94 2.03
N ILE A 88 -4.05 6.97 1.20
CA ILE A 88 -4.73 5.68 1.08
C ILE A 88 -3.68 4.59 1.25
N VAL A 89 -3.88 3.71 2.24
CA VAL A 89 -2.95 2.61 2.50
C VAL A 89 -3.65 1.28 2.21
N ILE A 90 -3.02 0.48 1.37
CA ILE A 90 -3.55 -0.82 0.93
C ILE A 90 -2.69 -1.92 1.56
N TYR A 91 -3.34 -2.86 2.23
CA TYR A 91 -2.63 -3.95 2.88
C TYR A 91 -3.50 -5.20 3.00
N ASP A 92 -2.89 -6.29 3.38
CA ASP A 92 -3.55 -7.58 3.51
C ASP A 92 -4.44 -7.67 4.74
N ASP A 93 -5.52 -8.44 4.62
CA ASP A 93 -6.36 -8.80 5.76
C ASP A 93 -6.66 -10.29 5.65
N ILE A 94 -6.11 -11.06 6.57
CA ILE A 94 -6.27 -12.50 6.57
C ILE A 94 -7.67 -12.96 6.96
N ASP A 95 -8.47 -12.06 7.54
CA ASP A 95 -9.84 -12.37 7.93
C ASP A 95 -10.82 -12.22 6.77
N LEU A 96 -10.39 -11.66 5.65
CA LEU A 96 -11.23 -11.54 4.46
C LEU A 96 -11.11 -12.80 3.62
N GLU A 97 -12.21 -13.12 2.93
CA GLU A 97 -12.15 -14.18 1.93
C GLU A 97 -11.46 -13.69 0.66
N PRO A 98 -10.85 -14.60 -0.11
CA PRO A 98 -10.20 -14.20 -1.37
C PRO A 98 -11.14 -13.43 -2.28
N GLY A 99 -10.63 -12.33 -2.82
CA GLY A 99 -11.40 -11.46 -3.70
C GLY A 99 -12.18 -10.37 -3.00
N GLN A 100 -12.22 -10.37 -1.67
CA GLN A 100 -12.92 -9.35 -0.91
C GLN A 100 -12.00 -8.18 -0.58
N LEU A 101 -12.61 -7.02 -0.32
CA LEU A 101 -11.91 -5.88 0.22
C LEU A 101 -12.77 -5.17 1.25
N ARG A 102 -12.12 -4.42 2.13
CA ARG A 102 -12.79 -3.66 3.17
C ARG A 102 -12.15 -2.28 3.27
N ILE A 103 -12.98 -1.25 3.33
CA ILE A 103 -12.51 0.14 3.39
C ILE A 103 -12.82 0.70 4.76
N ARG A 104 -11.82 1.33 5.38
CA ARG A 104 -11.94 2.02 6.67
C ARG A 104 -11.34 3.41 6.56
N LYS A 105 -12.02 4.41 7.10
CA LYS A 105 -11.52 5.78 7.08
C LYS A 105 -10.56 6.08 8.22
N GLN A 106 -10.61 5.31 9.29
CA GLN A 106 -9.77 5.49 10.46
C GLN A 106 -9.83 4.24 11.33
N GLY A 107 -8.96 4.18 12.32
CA GLY A 107 -9.00 3.11 13.29
C GLY A 107 -7.62 2.66 13.71
N SER A 108 -7.58 1.76 14.70
CA SER A 108 -6.34 1.20 15.20
C SER A 108 -5.70 0.26 14.16
N ALA A 109 -4.49 -0.15 14.45
CA ALA A 109 -3.75 -1.04 13.55
C ALA A 109 -4.29 -2.47 13.56
N GLY A 110 -5.04 -2.87 14.57
CA GLY A 110 -5.57 -4.23 14.65
C GLY A 110 -4.53 -5.32 14.63
N GLY A 111 -3.32 -5.04 15.12
CA GLY A 111 -2.22 -5.99 15.10
C GLY A 111 -1.34 -5.94 13.87
N HIS A 112 -1.69 -5.18 12.85
CA HIS A 112 -0.90 -5.08 11.63
C HIS A 112 0.32 -4.18 11.86
N ASN A 113 1.52 -4.75 11.75
CA ASN A 113 2.76 -4.04 12.07
C ASN A 113 3.05 -2.84 11.18
N GLY A 114 2.74 -2.95 9.89
CA GLY A 114 2.93 -1.83 8.97
C GLY A 114 2.04 -0.65 9.32
N ILE A 115 0.79 -0.92 9.62
CA ILE A 115 -0.16 0.13 10.01
C ILE A 115 0.24 0.74 11.36
N LYS A 116 0.70 -0.08 12.32
CA LYS A 116 1.21 0.43 13.59
C LYS A 116 2.30 1.46 13.39
N ASP A 117 3.26 1.15 12.53
CA ASP A 117 4.38 2.03 12.29
C ASP A 117 3.95 3.31 11.57
N ILE A 118 3.02 3.20 10.62
CA ILE A 118 2.48 4.38 9.93
C ILE A 118 1.79 5.30 10.93
N ILE A 119 0.93 4.75 11.79
CA ILE A 119 0.24 5.53 12.82
C ILE A 119 1.25 6.23 13.73
N ARG A 120 2.28 5.50 14.16
CA ARG A 120 3.31 6.04 15.02
C ARG A 120 4.07 7.18 14.35
N GLN A 121 4.43 7.01 13.09
CA GLN A 121 5.22 8.00 12.36
C GLN A 121 4.40 9.22 11.95
N LEU A 122 3.14 9.04 11.58
CA LEU A 122 2.27 10.15 11.19
C LEU A 122 1.63 10.84 12.38
N GLY A 123 1.52 10.15 13.51
CA GLY A 123 0.87 10.69 14.69
C GLY A 123 -0.65 10.74 14.59
N THR A 124 -1.25 9.98 13.68
CA THR A 124 -2.70 9.95 13.52
C THR A 124 -3.16 8.59 13.01
N GLU A 125 -4.37 8.21 13.42
CA GLU A 125 -5.07 7.05 12.88
C GLU A 125 -6.03 7.41 11.76
N LYS A 126 -6.16 8.70 11.45
CA LYS A 126 -7.17 9.19 10.52
C LYS A 126 -6.63 9.23 9.11
N PHE A 127 -6.63 8.09 8.45
CA PHE A 127 -6.34 7.97 7.03
C PHE A 127 -7.10 6.77 6.48
N LEU A 128 -7.36 6.81 5.17
CA LEU A 128 -8.12 5.75 4.51
C LEU A 128 -7.29 4.48 4.39
N ARG A 129 -7.91 3.35 4.67
CA ARG A 129 -7.30 2.03 4.54
C ARG A 129 -8.17 1.15 3.68
N ILE A 130 -7.50 0.43 2.82
CA ILE A 130 -8.14 -0.59 2.00
C ILE A 130 -7.50 -1.92 2.37
N LYS A 131 -8.28 -2.77 3.03
CA LYS A 131 -7.85 -4.11 3.36
C LYS A 131 -8.24 -5.02 2.22
N VAL A 132 -7.31 -5.81 1.74
CA VAL A 132 -7.54 -6.65 0.57
C VAL A 132 -7.17 -8.09 0.87
N CYS A 133 -7.90 -9.00 0.22
CA CYS A 133 -7.51 -10.38 0.10
C CYS A 133 -7.67 -10.75 -1.37
N LEU A 134 -6.55 -10.68 -2.11
CA LEU A 134 -6.60 -10.85 -3.55
C LEU A 134 -6.84 -12.31 -3.93
N LEU A 135 -7.54 -12.49 -5.04
CA LEU A 135 -7.68 -13.79 -5.64
C LEU A 135 -6.57 -13.97 -6.64
N TYR A 136 -5.63 -14.86 -6.35
CA TYR A 136 -4.53 -15.12 -7.26
C TYR A 136 -4.92 -16.19 -8.25
N THR A 137 -4.74 -15.90 -9.53
CA THR A 137 -4.92 -16.89 -10.56
C THR A 137 -3.93 -18.04 -10.37
N SER A 138 -2.72 -17.69 -9.96
CA SER A 138 -1.70 -18.69 -9.66
C SER A 138 -2.14 -19.60 -8.51
N ASP A 139 -2.85 -19.08 -7.54
CA ASP A 139 -3.36 -19.91 -6.45
C ASP A 139 -4.36 -20.92 -6.98
N ALA A 140 -5.24 -20.46 -7.84
CA ALA A 140 -6.17 -21.37 -8.49
C ALA A 140 -5.44 -22.39 -9.37
N ALA A 141 -4.36 -21.96 -10.01
CA ALA A 141 -3.55 -22.84 -10.83
C ALA A 141 -2.63 -23.72 -10.00
N ASP A 142 -2.24 -23.26 -8.84
CA ASP A 142 -1.33 -24.00 -7.97
C ASP A 142 -1.96 -25.26 -7.41
N GLU A 143 -3.22 -25.34 -7.50
CA GLU A 143 -3.90 -26.58 -7.17
C GLU A 143 -3.56 -27.68 -8.15
N LEU A 144 -2.96 -27.29 -9.21
CA LEU A 144 -2.58 -28.21 -10.26
C LEU A 144 -1.42 -29.11 -9.84
#